data_c451ad5e592d19d88397357622525417
#
_entry.id   c451ad5e592d19d88397357622525417
#
_cell.length_a   1.000
_cell.length_b   1.000
_cell.length_c   1.000
_cell.angle_alpha   90.00
_cell.angle_beta   90.00
_cell.angle_gamma   90.00
#
_symmetry.space_group_name_H-M   'P 1'
#
loop_
_entity.id
_entity.type
_entity.pdbx_description
1 polymer ?
#
loop_
_entity_poly.entity_id
_entity_poly.type
_entity_poly.pdbx_seq_one_letter_code
_entity_poly.pdbx_strand_id
1 'polypeptide(L)'
;LVYLLDQGNSKDFYRTTLGEESPISPPETGLNPGKLAIVGTGPGAARWMSPEVREVLETATDWVGYKTYLDLVESLRKPEIIRHESDNRVELDRAEIALDLASGGASVVLVSSGDPGIYAMASAVFEVLEKKAKPEWENLDIQVCPGISAMQAAAASVGAPLGHDFCAISLSDILKSWETIAGRIELAAKADLAIAFYNPVSKDRTWQLSQAKEILLKWRSPQTPIILAHNLGRKGQTVTIKFLAELTVEDADMRTVILIGSSKTRIIQQGDKKQWVYTPRHY
;
A
#
# COMPACT_ATOMS: atom_id res chain seq x y z
N LEU A 1 -3.22 -2.31 23.50
CA LEU A 1 -2.52 -1.11 22.93
C LEU A 1 -3.45 0.09 22.68
N VAL A 2 -4.77 -0.06 22.82
CA VAL A 2 -5.74 1.03 22.63
C VAL A 2 -5.99 1.85 23.91
N TYR A 3 -5.52 1.41 25.06
CA TYR A 3 -5.78 2.05 26.36
C TYR A 3 -4.77 3.12 26.79
N LEU A 4 -3.73 3.38 25.98
CA LEU A 4 -2.66 4.34 26.35
C LEU A 4 -2.70 5.68 25.59
N LEU A 5 -3.75 5.94 24.78
CA LEU A 5 -3.82 7.15 23.94
C LEU A 5 -4.69 8.28 24.51
N ASP A 6 -5.25 8.16 25.73
CA ASP A 6 -6.24 9.14 26.23
C ASP A 6 -5.76 10.10 27.35
N GLN A 7 -4.46 10.29 27.54
CA GLN A 7 -3.95 11.26 28.49
C GLN A 7 -2.64 11.91 27.98
N GLY A 8 -2.70 12.69 26.93
CA GLY A 8 -1.52 13.47 26.51
C GLY A 8 -1.76 14.28 25.24
N ASN A 9 -1.53 15.58 25.38
CA ASN A 9 -1.64 16.57 24.31
C ASN A 9 -0.70 16.17 23.15
N SER A 10 -1.22 15.87 21.97
CA SER A 10 -0.47 15.33 20.81
C SER A 10 0.70 16.21 20.32
N LYS A 11 0.82 17.43 20.82
CA LYS A 11 1.92 18.34 20.51
C LYS A 11 3.24 18.00 21.23
N ASP A 12 3.20 17.26 22.32
CA ASP A 12 4.41 16.97 23.11
C ASP A 12 5.11 15.67 22.69
N PHE A 13 4.45 14.80 21.95
CA PHE A 13 5.03 13.51 21.53
C PHE A 13 6.12 13.66 20.44
N TYR A 14 6.02 14.70 19.61
CA TYR A 14 7.02 14.98 18.56
C TYR A 14 8.24 15.78 19.06
N ARG A 15 8.16 16.38 20.25
CA ARG A 15 9.26 17.20 20.79
C ARG A 15 10.35 16.43 21.53
N THR A 16 10.08 15.20 21.96
CA THR A 16 10.99 14.46 22.85
C THR A 16 12.00 13.57 22.11
N THR A 17 11.91 13.44 20.79
CA THR A 17 12.77 12.52 20.01
C THR A 17 13.82 13.20 19.13
N LEU A 18 13.80 14.53 19.03
CA LEU A 18 14.81 15.27 18.26
C LEU A 18 15.47 16.28 19.19
N GLY A 19 16.74 16.04 19.53
CA GLY A 19 17.53 16.93 20.36
C GLY A 19 17.57 18.34 19.79
N GLU A 20 17.49 19.35 20.66
CA GLU A 20 17.61 20.77 20.30
C GLU A 20 19.05 21.05 19.82
N GLU A 21 19.28 21.09 18.52
CA GLU A 21 20.40 21.85 17.94
C GLU A 21 19.87 23.15 17.34
N SER A 22 20.50 24.25 17.72
CA SER A 22 20.16 25.62 17.30
C SER A 22 20.19 25.71 15.76
N PRO A 23 19.24 26.39 15.13
CA PRO A 23 19.16 26.46 13.68
C PRO A 23 20.32 27.30 13.12
N ILE A 24 21.17 26.67 12.32
CA ILE A 24 22.02 27.37 11.36
C ILE A 24 21.08 27.89 10.28
N SER A 25 20.92 29.19 10.17
CA SER A 25 20.09 29.83 9.14
C SER A 25 20.63 29.45 7.76
N PRO A 26 19.83 28.83 6.88
CA PRO A 26 20.26 28.60 5.49
C PRO A 26 20.35 29.92 4.73
N PRO A 27 21.16 30.01 3.67
CA PRO A 27 21.20 31.21 2.84
C PRO A 27 19.82 31.44 2.21
N GLU A 28 19.34 32.69 2.28
CA GLU A 28 18.09 33.15 1.68
C GLU A 28 18.15 33.03 0.16
N THR A 29 17.82 31.84 -0.36
CA THR A 29 17.31 31.73 -1.73
C THR A 29 15.83 32.04 -1.65
N GLY A 30 15.41 33.17 -2.20
CA GLY A 30 14.08 33.77 -2.02
C GLY A 30 12.89 33.02 -2.64
N LEU A 31 12.88 31.70 -2.56
CA LEU A 31 11.75 30.84 -2.88
C LEU A 31 11.37 30.07 -1.61
N ASN A 32 10.12 30.19 -1.17
CA ASN A 32 9.60 29.29 -0.15
C ASN A 32 9.81 27.85 -0.59
N PRO A 33 10.32 26.95 0.28
CA PRO A 33 10.43 25.53 -0.05
C PRO A 33 9.05 25.01 -0.44
N GLY A 34 9.00 24.29 -1.54
CA GLY A 34 7.76 23.66 -1.99
C GLY A 34 7.37 22.50 -1.10
N LYS A 35 6.22 21.91 -1.40
CA LYS A 35 5.65 20.78 -0.64
C LYS A 35 5.55 19.56 -1.51
N LEU A 36 5.86 18.38 -0.93
CA LEU A 36 5.62 17.09 -1.54
C LEU A 36 4.72 16.24 -0.66
N ALA A 37 3.49 16.00 -1.09
CA ALA A 37 2.61 15.04 -0.45
C ALA A 37 2.58 13.72 -1.23
N ILE A 38 2.92 12.62 -0.56
CA ILE A 38 2.86 11.27 -1.11
C ILE A 38 1.55 10.65 -0.62
N VAL A 39 0.56 10.49 -1.50
CA VAL A 39 -0.81 10.19 -1.07
C VAL A 39 -1.26 8.79 -1.49
N GLY A 40 -1.99 8.13 -0.59
CA GLY A 40 -2.71 6.89 -0.86
C GLY A 40 -4.18 7.15 -1.16
N THR A 41 -4.60 6.95 -2.42
CA THR A 41 -5.98 7.21 -2.83
C THR A 41 -6.96 6.07 -2.52
N GLY A 42 -6.50 5.06 -1.79
CA GLY A 42 -7.26 3.83 -1.60
C GLY A 42 -7.24 2.91 -2.83
N PRO A 43 -7.92 1.77 -2.80
CA PRO A 43 -7.83 0.74 -3.86
C PRO A 43 -8.61 1.11 -5.12
N GLY A 44 -9.44 2.18 -5.11
CA GLY A 44 -10.10 2.65 -6.33
C GLY A 44 -11.42 3.40 -6.13
N ALA A 45 -12.24 3.06 -5.13
CA ALA A 45 -13.49 3.77 -4.91
C ALA A 45 -13.28 5.11 -4.21
N ALA A 46 -13.79 6.21 -4.75
CA ALA A 46 -13.65 7.54 -4.17
C ALA A 46 -14.13 7.65 -2.70
N ARG A 47 -15.11 6.83 -2.29
CA ARG A 47 -15.58 6.75 -0.90
C ARG A 47 -14.54 6.21 0.08
N TRP A 48 -13.48 5.59 -0.39
CA TRP A 48 -12.38 5.04 0.41
C TRP A 48 -11.16 5.97 0.49
N MET A 49 -11.24 7.13 -0.14
CA MET A 49 -10.24 8.19 -0.03
C MET A 49 -10.47 8.96 1.27
N SER A 50 -9.40 9.23 2.02
CA SER A 50 -9.49 10.05 3.22
C SER A 50 -9.81 11.51 2.87
N PRO A 51 -10.46 12.27 3.78
CA PRO A 51 -10.67 13.71 3.58
C PRO A 51 -9.36 14.47 3.36
N GLU A 52 -8.30 14.14 4.11
CA GLU A 52 -6.96 14.72 3.98
C GLU A 52 -6.39 14.54 2.56
N VAL A 53 -6.43 13.32 2.02
CA VAL A 53 -5.93 13.06 0.66
C VAL A 53 -6.72 13.83 -0.39
N ARG A 54 -8.04 13.97 -0.21
CA ARG A 54 -8.88 14.78 -1.09
C ARG A 54 -8.48 16.24 -1.07
N GLU A 55 -8.32 16.83 0.12
CA GLU A 55 -7.91 18.23 0.30
C GLU A 55 -6.55 18.50 -0.35
N VAL A 56 -5.58 17.62 -0.10
CA VAL A 56 -4.24 17.73 -0.67
C VAL A 56 -4.28 17.66 -2.19
N LEU A 57 -5.06 16.75 -2.79
CA LEU A 57 -5.25 16.67 -4.24
C LEU A 57 -5.87 17.95 -4.82
N GLU A 58 -6.89 18.51 -4.16
CA GLU A 58 -7.64 19.69 -4.65
C GLU A 58 -6.87 21.02 -4.50
N THR A 59 -5.82 21.06 -3.66
CA THR A 59 -5.02 22.25 -3.37
C THR A 59 -3.63 22.24 -4.00
N ALA A 60 -3.21 21.14 -4.59
CA ALA A 60 -1.92 21.01 -5.27
C ALA A 60 -1.84 21.85 -6.54
N THR A 61 -0.61 22.18 -6.95
CA THR A 61 -0.32 22.75 -8.27
C THR A 61 0.01 21.67 -9.31
N ASP A 62 0.61 20.58 -8.85
CA ASP A 62 1.14 19.52 -9.71
C ASP A 62 0.78 18.13 -9.17
N TRP A 63 0.28 17.27 -10.06
CA TRP A 63 0.08 15.85 -9.79
C TRP A 63 1.09 15.02 -10.55
N VAL A 64 1.81 14.17 -9.85
CA VAL A 64 2.76 13.20 -10.42
C VAL A 64 2.24 11.79 -10.14
N GLY A 65 2.29 10.90 -11.12
CA GLY A 65 1.84 9.53 -10.85
C GLY A 65 1.86 8.60 -12.06
N TYR A 66 1.60 7.32 -11.79
CA TYR A 66 1.29 6.35 -12.83
C TYR A 66 -0.05 6.72 -13.48
N LYS A 67 -0.08 6.74 -14.82
CA LYS A 67 -1.26 7.16 -15.59
C LYS A 67 -2.57 6.56 -15.07
N THR A 68 -2.60 5.24 -14.84
CA THR A 68 -3.81 4.56 -14.36
C THR A 68 -4.30 5.07 -13.01
N TYR A 69 -3.38 5.47 -12.12
CA TYR A 69 -3.76 5.98 -10.79
C TYR A 69 -4.24 7.42 -10.84
N LEU A 70 -3.63 8.24 -11.69
CA LEU A 70 -4.10 9.59 -11.97
C LEU A 70 -5.50 9.58 -12.59
N ASP A 71 -5.77 8.65 -13.53
CA ASP A 71 -7.10 8.50 -14.14
C ASP A 71 -8.20 8.18 -13.11
N LEU A 72 -7.88 7.48 -12.02
CA LEU A 72 -8.84 7.18 -10.95
C LEU A 72 -9.29 8.42 -10.15
N VAL A 73 -8.47 9.45 -10.12
CA VAL A 73 -8.74 10.69 -9.38
C VAL A 73 -8.96 11.90 -10.28
N GLU A 74 -8.92 11.72 -11.60
CA GLU A 74 -9.04 12.80 -12.60
C GLU A 74 -10.27 13.70 -12.37
N SER A 75 -11.37 13.16 -11.86
CA SER A 75 -12.58 13.93 -11.56
C SER A 75 -12.40 14.97 -10.43
N LEU A 76 -11.30 14.92 -9.68
CA LEU A 76 -10.94 15.90 -8.64
C LEU A 76 -9.98 16.97 -9.17
N ARG A 77 -9.40 16.77 -10.37
CA ARG A 77 -8.40 17.68 -10.90
C ARG A 77 -9.05 18.97 -11.39
N LYS A 78 -8.59 20.09 -10.87
CA LYS A 78 -8.94 21.41 -11.39
C LYS A 78 -8.14 21.72 -12.67
N PRO A 79 -8.66 22.56 -13.59
CA PRO A 79 -8.00 22.85 -14.86
C PRO A 79 -6.56 23.41 -14.73
N GLU A 80 -6.30 24.14 -13.66
CA GLU A 80 -5.00 24.75 -13.36
C GLU A 80 -3.95 23.76 -12.85
N ILE A 81 -4.35 22.57 -12.38
CA ILE A 81 -3.42 21.56 -11.85
C ILE A 81 -2.71 20.87 -13.01
N ILE A 82 -1.39 20.93 -13.00
CA ILE A 82 -0.55 20.28 -14.03
C ILE A 82 -0.44 18.79 -13.71
N ARG A 83 -0.61 17.95 -14.74
CA ARG A 83 -0.54 16.49 -14.60
C ARG A 83 0.73 15.96 -15.26
N HIS A 84 1.58 15.30 -14.48
CA HIS A 84 2.80 14.61 -14.90
C HIS A 84 2.59 13.10 -14.82
N GLU A 85 2.30 12.47 -15.92
CA GLU A 85 2.07 11.03 -15.98
C GLU A 85 3.28 10.27 -16.48
N SER A 86 3.44 9.05 -16.05
CA SER A 86 4.51 8.13 -16.46
C SER A 86 4.03 6.68 -16.44
N ASP A 87 4.81 5.82 -17.08
CA ASP A 87 4.57 4.37 -17.11
C ASP A 87 4.90 3.69 -15.76
N ASN A 88 4.49 2.41 -15.63
CA ASN A 88 4.57 1.69 -14.36
C ASN A 88 5.98 1.27 -13.92
N ARG A 89 7.00 1.32 -14.77
CA ARG A 89 8.34 0.76 -14.49
C ARG A 89 9.39 1.82 -14.15
N VAL A 90 8.98 3.02 -13.81
CA VAL A 90 9.87 4.18 -13.58
C VAL A 90 9.60 4.82 -12.22
N GLU A 91 9.50 4.00 -11.15
CA GLU A 91 9.17 4.50 -9.82
C GLU A 91 10.22 5.49 -9.28
N LEU A 92 11.52 5.21 -9.46
CA LEU A 92 12.58 6.10 -8.98
C LEU A 92 12.62 7.41 -9.77
N ASP A 93 12.46 7.37 -11.11
CA ASP A 93 12.41 8.57 -11.95
C ASP A 93 11.20 9.44 -11.60
N ARG A 94 10.05 8.79 -11.35
CA ARG A 94 8.82 9.47 -10.90
C ARG A 94 9.01 10.15 -9.55
N ALA A 95 9.70 9.49 -8.61
CA ALA A 95 10.03 10.05 -7.31
C ALA A 95 10.95 11.27 -7.46
N GLU A 96 11.97 11.19 -8.31
CA GLU A 96 12.88 12.29 -8.59
C GLU A 96 12.15 13.49 -9.21
N ILE A 97 11.31 13.27 -10.21
CA ILE A 97 10.48 14.33 -10.82
C ILE A 97 9.63 15.04 -9.77
N ALA A 98 9.02 14.30 -8.85
CA ALA A 98 8.20 14.89 -7.79
C ALA A 98 9.02 15.73 -6.81
N LEU A 99 10.22 15.27 -6.44
CA LEU A 99 11.15 16.00 -5.58
C LEU A 99 11.69 17.27 -6.27
N ASP A 100 12.07 17.18 -7.55
CA ASP A 100 12.59 18.31 -8.32
C ASP A 100 11.51 19.40 -8.53
N LEU A 101 10.28 19.03 -8.85
CA LEU A 101 9.16 19.98 -8.94
C LEU A 101 8.90 20.67 -7.59
N ALA A 102 8.89 19.92 -6.50
CA ALA A 102 8.69 20.48 -5.16
C ALA A 102 9.84 21.43 -4.78
N SER A 103 11.10 21.09 -5.06
CA SER A 103 12.24 21.98 -4.79
C SER A 103 12.20 23.26 -5.60
N GLY A 104 11.54 23.26 -6.74
CA GLY A 104 11.22 24.45 -7.55
C GLY A 104 10.10 25.33 -6.96
N GLY A 105 9.54 25.01 -5.81
CA GLY A 105 8.49 25.79 -5.12
C GLY A 105 7.06 25.32 -5.41
N ALA A 106 6.86 24.22 -6.17
CA ALA A 106 5.55 23.69 -6.46
C ALA A 106 4.92 22.96 -5.24
N SER A 107 3.59 22.95 -5.17
CA SER A 107 2.83 22.07 -4.26
C SER A 107 2.50 20.77 -5.00
N VAL A 108 3.35 19.77 -4.81
CA VAL A 108 3.33 18.51 -5.57
C VAL A 108 2.58 17.42 -4.82
N VAL A 109 1.72 16.69 -5.53
CA VAL A 109 1.12 15.44 -5.02
C VAL A 109 1.61 14.26 -5.85
N LEU A 110 2.29 13.32 -5.18
CA LEU A 110 2.67 12.04 -5.76
C LEU A 110 1.59 10.99 -5.46
N VAL A 111 0.86 10.59 -6.49
CA VAL A 111 -0.33 9.75 -6.37
C VAL A 111 0.00 8.27 -6.40
N SER A 112 -0.37 7.56 -5.32
CA SER A 112 -0.36 6.10 -5.24
C SER A 112 -1.76 5.54 -5.08
N SER A 113 -2.02 4.35 -5.63
CA SER A 113 -3.20 3.56 -5.27
C SER A 113 -2.96 2.82 -3.95
N GLY A 114 -4.03 2.54 -3.20
CA GLY A 114 -3.92 1.90 -1.89
C GLY A 114 -3.33 2.83 -0.85
N ASP A 115 -2.35 2.33 -0.11
CA ASP A 115 -1.53 3.08 0.85
C ASP A 115 -0.14 3.34 0.26
N PRO A 116 0.42 4.56 0.36
CA PRO A 116 1.69 4.89 -0.27
C PRO A 116 2.91 4.21 0.37
N GLY A 117 2.78 3.73 1.62
CA GLY A 117 3.82 3.00 2.36
C GLY A 117 3.78 1.48 2.16
N ILE A 118 2.75 0.94 1.47
CA ILE A 118 2.59 -0.51 1.30
C ILE A 118 2.83 -0.90 -0.16
N TYR A 119 4.07 -1.28 -0.50
CA TYR A 119 4.51 -1.65 -1.86
C TYR A 119 4.18 -0.58 -2.91
N ALA A 120 4.37 0.69 -2.55
CA ALA A 120 4.02 1.86 -3.33
C ALA A 120 5.09 2.96 -3.25
N MET A 121 4.74 4.20 -3.61
CA MET A 121 5.70 5.26 -3.94
C MET A 121 6.49 5.85 -2.77
N ALA A 122 6.04 5.72 -1.51
CA ALA A 122 6.73 6.36 -0.39
C ALA A 122 8.17 5.84 -0.23
N SER A 123 8.38 4.52 -0.29
CA SER A 123 9.72 3.94 -0.23
C SER A 123 10.63 4.44 -1.36
N ALA A 124 10.11 4.54 -2.58
CA ALA A 124 10.87 5.03 -3.73
C ALA A 124 11.34 6.48 -3.55
N VAL A 125 10.48 7.35 -2.96
CA VAL A 125 10.85 8.73 -2.65
C VAL A 125 12.00 8.77 -1.64
N PHE A 126 11.89 8.04 -0.53
CA PHE A 126 12.94 8.01 0.48
C PHE A 126 14.24 7.36 0.00
N GLU A 127 14.15 6.33 -0.88
CA GLU A 127 15.34 5.77 -1.53
C GLU A 127 16.05 6.77 -2.44
N VAL A 128 15.32 7.60 -3.19
CA VAL A 128 15.89 8.65 -4.04
C VAL A 128 16.52 9.75 -3.19
N LEU A 129 15.83 10.20 -2.12
CA LEU A 129 16.36 11.17 -1.17
C LEU A 129 17.69 10.72 -0.58
N GLU A 130 17.76 9.47 -0.08
CA GLU A 130 18.97 8.92 0.52
C GLU A 130 20.12 8.78 -0.49
N LYS A 131 19.83 8.23 -1.69
CA LYS A 131 20.85 7.92 -2.69
C LYS A 131 21.40 9.14 -3.41
N LYS A 132 20.56 10.14 -3.71
CA LYS A 132 20.96 11.31 -4.51
C LYS A 132 21.31 12.52 -3.65
N ALA A 133 20.68 12.66 -2.48
CA ALA A 133 20.97 13.67 -1.46
C ALA A 133 21.23 15.07 -2.05
N LYS A 134 20.37 15.52 -2.98
CA LYS A 134 20.52 16.83 -3.61
C LYS A 134 20.29 17.94 -2.58
N PRO A 135 21.18 18.98 -2.49
CA PRO A 135 21.04 20.07 -1.52
C PRO A 135 19.69 20.79 -1.61
N GLU A 136 19.13 20.93 -2.82
CA GLU A 136 17.84 21.58 -3.05
C GLU A 136 16.65 20.84 -2.43
N TRP A 137 16.82 19.58 -2.01
CA TRP A 137 15.78 18.78 -1.38
C TRP A 137 15.81 18.81 0.15
N GLU A 138 16.87 19.34 0.78
CA GLU A 138 17.07 19.31 2.24
C GLU A 138 15.94 19.95 3.05
N ASN A 139 15.34 21.00 2.51
CA ASN A 139 14.31 21.78 3.21
C ASN A 139 12.89 21.53 2.69
N LEU A 140 12.67 20.48 1.91
CA LEU A 140 11.33 20.13 1.42
C LEU A 140 10.40 19.73 2.56
N ASP A 141 9.20 20.31 2.57
CA ASP A 141 8.11 19.84 3.42
C ASP A 141 7.51 18.56 2.78
N ILE A 142 7.87 17.40 3.33
CA ILE A 142 7.44 16.09 2.81
C ILE A 142 6.41 15.49 3.76
N GLN A 143 5.22 15.21 3.22
CA GLN A 143 4.13 14.56 3.94
C GLN A 143 3.78 13.22 3.30
N VAL A 144 3.48 12.20 4.13
CA VAL A 144 2.92 10.92 3.68
C VAL A 144 1.49 10.82 4.19
N CYS A 145 0.52 10.87 3.28
CA CYS A 145 -0.90 10.77 3.61
C CYS A 145 -1.38 9.33 3.38
N PRO A 146 -1.81 8.62 4.44
CA PRO A 146 -2.17 7.21 4.35
C PRO A 146 -3.43 6.97 3.52
N GLY A 147 -3.56 5.75 3.01
CA GLY A 147 -4.75 5.29 2.30
C GLY A 147 -5.18 3.89 2.69
N ILE A 148 -6.41 3.51 2.37
CA ILE A 148 -6.88 2.14 2.59
C ILE A 148 -6.14 1.22 1.63
N SER A 149 -5.37 0.27 2.17
CA SER A 149 -4.64 -0.70 1.35
C SER A 149 -5.57 -1.73 0.71
N ALA A 150 -5.09 -2.40 -0.35
CA ALA A 150 -5.85 -3.46 -1.00
C ALA A 150 -6.17 -4.62 -0.04
N MET A 151 -5.25 -5.00 0.88
CA MET A 151 -5.52 -6.06 1.85
C MET A 151 -6.61 -5.68 2.86
N GLN A 152 -6.65 -4.41 3.33
CA GLN A 152 -7.71 -3.94 4.24
C GLN A 152 -9.07 -3.95 3.54
N ALA A 153 -9.13 -3.46 2.30
CA ALA A 153 -10.35 -3.47 1.50
C ALA A 153 -10.83 -4.91 1.19
N ALA A 154 -9.90 -5.83 0.90
CA ALA A 154 -10.21 -7.24 0.70
C ALA A 154 -10.77 -7.88 1.97
N ALA A 155 -10.12 -7.66 3.10
CA ALA A 155 -10.57 -8.17 4.40
C ALA A 155 -11.97 -7.66 4.76
N ALA A 156 -12.21 -6.34 4.63
CA ALA A 156 -13.49 -5.71 4.92
C ALA A 156 -14.63 -6.21 4.02
N SER A 157 -14.32 -6.64 2.79
CA SER A 157 -15.33 -7.15 1.84
C SER A 157 -15.93 -8.50 2.23
N VAL A 158 -15.21 -9.28 3.04
CA VAL A 158 -15.62 -10.63 3.48
C VAL A 158 -15.74 -10.79 4.98
N GLY A 159 -15.40 -9.78 5.78
CA GLY A 159 -15.49 -9.82 7.24
C GLY A 159 -14.20 -9.38 7.94
N ALA A 160 -13.54 -10.31 8.66
CA ALA A 160 -12.34 -10.01 9.44
C ALA A 160 -11.29 -11.14 9.35
N PRO A 161 -10.82 -11.54 8.15
CA PRO A 161 -9.81 -12.59 7.99
C PRO A 161 -8.45 -12.20 8.60
N LEU A 162 -8.18 -10.90 8.78
CA LEU A 162 -6.99 -10.34 9.41
C LEU A 162 -7.23 -9.97 10.89
N GLY A 163 -8.15 -10.64 11.55
CA GLY A 163 -8.55 -10.35 12.94
C GLY A 163 -7.57 -10.83 14.03
N HIS A 164 -6.51 -11.53 13.64
CA HIS A 164 -5.38 -11.95 14.47
C HIS A 164 -4.07 -11.54 13.83
N ASP A 165 -2.94 -12.07 14.28
CA ASP A 165 -1.62 -11.74 13.71
C ASP A 165 -1.55 -12.09 12.23
N PHE A 166 -1.04 -11.15 11.44
CA PHE A 166 -0.94 -11.29 9.99
C PHE A 166 0.33 -10.63 9.45
N CYS A 167 0.68 -10.97 8.22
CA CYS A 167 1.74 -10.30 7.48
C CYS A 167 1.34 -10.05 6.03
N ALA A 168 2.05 -9.11 5.37
CA ALA A 168 1.95 -8.85 3.94
C ALA A 168 3.24 -9.28 3.24
N ILE A 169 3.14 -10.01 2.13
CA ILE A 169 4.28 -10.48 1.35
C ILE A 169 4.01 -10.20 -0.14
N SER A 170 4.92 -9.47 -0.79
CA SER A 170 4.89 -9.32 -2.25
C SER A 170 5.61 -10.51 -2.89
N LEU A 171 4.94 -11.16 -3.86
CA LEU A 171 5.50 -12.25 -4.65
C LEU A 171 6.39 -11.75 -5.81
N SER A 172 6.57 -10.42 -5.93
CA SER A 172 7.48 -9.85 -6.93
C SER A 172 8.94 -10.11 -6.56
N ASP A 173 9.66 -10.77 -7.44
CA ASP A 173 11.09 -11.10 -7.34
C ASP A 173 11.99 -10.12 -8.13
N ILE A 174 11.46 -8.95 -8.49
CA ILE A 174 12.22 -7.91 -9.21
C ILE A 174 13.26 -7.25 -8.29
N LEU A 175 12.90 -6.95 -7.03
CA LEU A 175 13.75 -6.22 -6.08
C LEU A 175 14.38 -7.13 -5.01
N LYS A 176 14.00 -8.40 -4.96
CA LYS A 176 14.51 -9.39 -4.00
C LYS A 176 14.38 -10.78 -4.58
N SER A 177 15.30 -11.70 -4.21
CA SER A 177 15.31 -13.05 -4.77
C SER A 177 14.09 -13.87 -4.33
N TRP A 178 13.75 -14.86 -5.13
CA TRP A 178 12.68 -15.81 -4.79
C TRP A 178 12.98 -16.59 -3.50
N GLU A 179 14.22 -16.97 -3.25
CA GLU A 179 14.64 -17.66 -2.04
C GLU A 179 14.27 -16.86 -0.79
N THR A 180 14.47 -15.54 -0.84
CA THR A 180 14.07 -14.62 0.24
C THR A 180 12.56 -14.61 0.42
N ILE A 181 11.79 -14.58 -0.67
CA ILE A 181 10.31 -14.60 -0.63
C ILE A 181 9.84 -15.94 -0.08
N ALA A 182 10.34 -17.06 -0.60
CA ALA A 182 9.98 -18.40 -0.17
C ALA A 182 10.25 -18.63 1.31
N GLY A 183 11.41 -18.22 1.81
CA GLY A 183 11.74 -18.29 3.23
C GLY A 183 10.78 -17.48 4.12
N ARG A 184 10.36 -16.29 3.68
CA ARG A 184 9.35 -15.47 4.41
C ARG A 184 7.98 -16.13 4.43
N ILE A 185 7.56 -16.73 3.31
CA ILE A 185 6.29 -17.49 3.23
C ILE A 185 6.33 -18.68 4.18
N GLU A 186 7.42 -19.45 4.19
CA GLU A 186 7.56 -20.61 5.05
C GLU A 186 7.52 -20.23 6.54
N LEU A 187 8.27 -19.21 6.96
CA LEU A 187 8.28 -18.72 8.34
C LEU A 187 6.90 -18.19 8.78
N ALA A 188 6.23 -17.42 7.94
CA ALA A 188 4.89 -16.92 8.21
C ALA A 188 3.85 -18.06 8.30
N ALA A 189 3.97 -19.05 7.41
CA ALA A 189 3.12 -20.24 7.45
C ALA A 189 3.36 -21.07 8.71
N LYS A 190 4.61 -21.31 9.07
CA LYS A 190 4.99 -22.03 10.28
C LYS A 190 4.55 -21.32 11.56
N ALA A 191 4.60 -19.98 11.59
CA ALA A 191 4.12 -19.16 12.71
C ALA A 191 2.60 -19.02 12.75
N ASP A 192 1.88 -19.64 11.84
CA ASP A 192 0.42 -19.60 11.70
C ASP A 192 -0.20 -18.22 11.46
N LEU A 193 0.54 -17.27 10.85
CA LEU A 193 0.03 -15.94 10.53
C LEU A 193 -0.97 -16.01 9.37
N ALA A 194 -2.02 -15.19 9.39
CA ALA A 194 -2.75 -14.90 8.15
C ALA A 194 -1.83 -14.11 7.20
N ILE A 195 -1.89 -14.37 5.88
CA ILE A 195 -0.93 -13.79 4.94
C ILE A 195 -1.68 -13.05 3.81
N ALA A 196 -1.27 -11.81 3.52
CA ALA A 196 -1.73 -11.07 2.37
C ALA A 196 -0.66 -11.11 1.26
N PHE A 197 -0.96 -11.76 0.13
CA PHE A 197 -0.08 -11.74 -1.05
C PHE A 197 -0.42 -10.58 -1.96
N TYR A 198 0.60 -9.76 -2.24
CA TYR A 198 0.62 -8.72 -3.25
C TYR A 198 1.38 -9.16 -4.48
N ASN A 199 1.04 -8.59 -5.63
CA ASN A 199 1.68 -8.89 -6.91
C ASN A 199 1.75 -10.41 -7.21
N PRO A 200 0.65 -11.15 -7.08
CA PRO A 200 0.68 -12.61 -7.11
C PRO A 200 1.12 -13.17 -8.47
N VAL A 201 0.68 -12.56 -9.57
CA VAL A 201 0.97 -12.99 -10.94
C VAL A 201 1.16 -11.79 -11.85
N SER A 202 2.12 -11.85 -12.78
CA SER A 202 2.29 -10.88 -13.87
C SER A 202 2.48 -11.62 -15.21
N LYS A 203 2.58 -10.88 -16.33
CA LYS A 203 2.86 -11.47 -17.64
C LYS A 203 4.09 -12.37 -17.66
N ASP A 204 5.16 -11.91 -17.01
CA ASP A 204 6.48 -12.54 -17.04
C ASP A 204 6.77 -13.38 -15.78
N ARG A 205 5.79 -13.44 -14.85
CA ARG A 205 5.97 -14.03 -13.51
C ARG A 205 4.72 -14.80 -13.12
N THR A 206 4.70 -16.09 -13.49
CA THR A 206 3.51 -16.96 -13.36
C THR A 206 3.71 -18.11 -12.36
N TRP A 207 4.92 -18.60 -12.16
CA TRP A 207 5.22 -19.79 -11.36
C TRP A 207 5.29 -19.53 -9.84
N GLN A 208 5.54 -18.28 -9.41
CA GLN A 208 5.74 -17.92 -8.00
C GLN A 208 4.52 -18.23 -7.15
N LEU A 209 3.32 -18.00 -7.66
CA LEU A 209 2.08 -18.30 -6.93
C LEU A 209 1.92 -19.82 -6.70
N SER A 210 2.24 -20.64 -7.69
CA SER A 210 2.21 -22.11 -7.55
C SER A 210 3.20 -22.59 -6.50
N GLN A 211 4.43 -22.07 -6.52
CA GLN A 211 5.45 -22.39 -5.51
C GLN A 211 5.06 -21.92 -4.11
N ALA A 212 4.48 -20.72 -4.01
CA ALA A 212 3.95 -20.21 -2.74
C ALA A 212 2.86 -21.13 -2.17
N LYS A 213 1.94 -21.61 -3.01
CA LYS A 213 0.93 -22.61 -2.63
C LYS A 213 1.57 -23.91 -2.11
N GLU A 214 2.57 -24.44 -2.81
CA GLU A 214 3.28 -25.65 -2.39
C GLU A 214 3.94 -25.49 -1.02
N ILE A 215 4.57 -24.33 -0.76
CA ILE A 215 5.16 -24.01 0.54
C ILE A 215 4.07 -23.96 1.63
N LEU A 216 2.95 -23.26 1.35
CA LEU A 216 1.84 -23.15 2.29
C LEU A 216 1.23 -24.49 2.65
N LEU A 217 1.05 -25.40 1.68
CA LEU A 217 0.46 -26.73 1.90
C LEU A 217 1.30 -27.66 2.80
N LYS A 218 2.59 -27.33 3.05
CA LYS A 218 3.40 -28.05 4.06
C LYS A 218 2.99 -27.71 5.48
N TRP A 219 2.34 -26.55 5.71
CA TRP A 219 2.03 -26.00 7.03
C TRP A 219 0.55 -25.72 7.25
N ARG A 220 -0.24 -25.70 6.19
CA ARG A 220 -1.67 -25.38 6.17
C ARG A 220 -2.49 -26.54 5.65
N SER A 221 -3.70 -26.65 6.20
CA SER A 221 -4.70 -27.57 5.64
C SER A 221 -5.02 -27.18 4.19
N PRO A 222 -5.22 -28.14 3.29
CA PRO A 222 -5.80 -27.90 1.97
C PRO A 222 -7.15 -27.13 2.02
N GLN A 223 -7.89 -27.25 3.13
CA GLN A 223 -9.16 -26.57 3.40
C GLN A 223 -9.01 -25.19 4.05
N THR A 224 -7.78 -24.64 4.17
CA THR A 224 -7.58 -23.29 4.67
C THR A 224 -8.29 -22.28 3.75
N PRO A 225 -9.17 -21.40 4.32
CA PRO A 225 -9.86 -20.41 3.50
C PRO A 225 -8.89 -19.41 2.88
N ILE A 226 -9.11 -19.09 1.61
CA ILE A 226 -8.42 -18.04 0.89
C ILE A 226 -9.43 -17.07 0.29
N ILE A 227 -9.06 -15.81 0.16
CA ILE A 227 -9.88 -14.76 -0.45
C ILE A 227 -9.10 -14.19 -1.63
N LEU A 228 -9.71 -14.25 -2.80
CA LEU A 228 -9.22 -13.68 -4.04
C LEU A 228 -9.97 -12.39 -4.31
N ALA A 229 -9.32 -11.26 -4.17
CA ALA A 229 -9.95 -9.96 -4.34
C ALA A 229 -9.32 -9.22 -5.54
N HIS A 230 -10.07 -9.13 -6.62
CA HIS A 230 -9.65 -8.54 -7.89
C HIS A 230 -10.34 -7.20 -8.11
N ASN A 231 -9.60 -6.21 -8.63
CA ASN A 231 -10.11 -4.87 -8.98
C ASN A 231 -10.91 -4.17 -7.87
N LEU A 232 -10.50 -4.30 -6.61
CA LEU A 232 -11.21 -3.71 -5.48
C LEU A 232 -11.49 -2.22 -5.66
N GLY A 233 -12.75 -1.82 -5.47
CA GLY A 233 -13.20 -0.45 -5.63
C GLY A 233 -13.25 0.07 -7.07
N ARG A 234 -13.07 -0.80 -8.07
CA ARG A 234 -13.05 -0.47 -9.50
C ARG A 234 -14.11 -1.23 -10.27
N LYS A 235 -14.36 -0.81 -11.51
CA LYS A 235 -15.28 -1.54 -12.42
C LYS A 235 -14.77 -2.98 -12.63
N GLY A 236 -15.65 -3.95 -12.49
CA GLY A 236 -15.30 -5.38 -12.60
C GLY A 236 -14.68 -5.95 -11.32
N GLN A 237 -14.91 -5.32 -10.16
CA GLN A 237 -14.55 -5.90 -8.86
C GLN A 237 -15.18 -7.27 -8.68
N THR A 238 -14.35 -8.25 -8.30
CA THR A 238 -14.81 -9.56 -7.82
C THR A 238 -14.10 -9.92 -6.52
N VAL A 239 -14.82 -10.61 -5.64
CA VAL A 239 -14.26 -11.19 -4.42
C VAL A 239 -14.77 -12.61 -4.33
N THR A 240 -13.84 -13.56 -4.31
CA THR A 240 -14.15 -15.01 -4.29
C THR A 240 -13.49 -15.64 -3.09
N ILE A 241 -14.24 -16.46 -2.36
CA ILE A 241 -13.74 -17.31 -1.28
C ILE A 241 -13.53 -18.70 -1.85
N LYS A 242 -12.34 -19.25 -1.68
CA LYS A 242 -11.93 -20.61 -2.06
C LYS A 242 -11.18 -21.27 -0.91
N PHE A 243 -10.78 -22.52 -1.12
CA PHE A 243 -9.82 -23.22 -0.28
C PHE A 243 -8.43 -23.22 -0.89
N LEU A 244 -7.40 -23.31 -0.06
CA LEU A 244 -6.00 -23.26 -0.49
C LEU A 244 -5.68 -24.30 -1.57
N ALA A 245 -6.25 -25.50 -1.48
CA ALA A 245 -6.07 -26.54 -2.48
C ALA A 245 -6.58 -26.15 -3.88
N GLU A 246 -7.56 -25.26 -3.96
CA GLU A 246 -8.21 -24.82 -5.19
C GLU A 246 -7.48 -23.65 -5.86
N LEU A 247 -6.49 -23.03 -5.18
CA LEU A 247 -5.76 -21.90 -5.71
C LEU A 247 -4.98 -22.30 -6.97
N THR A 248 -5.16 -21.54 -8.06
CA THR A 248 -4.42 -21.70 -9.31
C THR A 248 -3.86 -20.37 -9.79
N VAL A 249 -2.95 -20.39 -10.75
CA VAL A 249 -2.34 -19.17 -11.32
C VAL A 249 -3.38 -18.32 -12.06
N GLU A 250 -4.35 -18.97 -12.67
CA GLU A 250 -5.45 -18.34 -13.43
C GLU A 250 -6.40 -17.54 -12.54
N ASP A 251 -6.39 -17.76 -11.24
CA ASP A 251 -7.21 -17.03 -10.26
C ASP A 251 -6.71 -15.60 -10.02
N ALA A 252 -5.53 -15.23 -10.48
CA ALA A 252 -4.90 -13.98 -10.10
C ALA A 252 -4.18 -13.27 -11.26
N ASP A 253 -4.09 -11.96 -11.16
CA ASP A 253 -3.27 -11.07 -11.99
C ASP A 253 -2.66 -9.95 -11.13
N MET A 254 -2.06 -8.93 -11.76
CA MET A 254 -1.47 -7.77 -11.07
C MET A 254 -2.48 -6.88 -10.32
N ARG A 255 -3.78 -7.09 -10.53
CA ARG A 255 -4.87 -6.35 -9.87
C ARG A 255 -5.54 -7.17 -8.78
N THR A 256 -4.96 -8.31 -8.42
CA THR A 256 -5.46 -9.23 -7.41
C THR A 256 -4.63 -9.14 -6.14
N VAL A 257 -5.28 -9.04 -4.99
CA VAL A 257 -4.69 -9.35 -3.68
C VAL A 257 -5.29 -10.65 -3.18
N ILE A 258 -4.46 -11.53 -2.60
CA ILE A 258 -4.89 -12.81 -2.08
C ILE A 258 -4.68 -12.82 -0.57
N LEU A 259 -5.73 -13.09 0.21
CA LEU A 259 -5.61 -13.31 1.64
C LEU A 259 -5.64 -14.82 1.90
N ILE A 260 -4.64 -15.31 2.61
CA ILE A 260 -4.52 -16.72 3.04
C ILE A 260 -4.82 -16.76 4.52
N GLY A 261 -5.78 -17.57 4.92
CA GLY A 261 -6.13 -17.75 6.32
C GLY A 261 -5.04 -18.44 7.16
N SER A 262 -5.11 -18.28 8.49
CA SER A 262 -4.40 -19.13 9.45
C SER A 262 -5.11 -20.46 9.62
N SER A 263 -4.55 -21.36 10.47
CA SER A 263 -5.24 -22.62 10.87
C SER A 263 -6.58 -22.38 11.57
N LYS A 264 -6.79 -21.18 12.12
CA LYS A 264 -8.00 -20.80 12.87
C LYS A 264 -9.01 -20.00 12.04
N THR A 265 -8.65 -19.58 10.84
CA THR A 265 -9.57 -18.84 9.97
C THR A 265 -10.80 -19.69 9.61
N ARG A 266 -11.98 -19.10 9.71
CA ARG A 266 -13.27 -19.77 9.55
C ARG A 266 -14.15 -19.05 8.56
N ILE A 267 -15.00 -19.83 7.90
CA ILE A 267 -16.10 -19.34 7.09
C ILE A 267 -17.40 -19.53 7.87
N ILE A 268 -18.21 -18.46 7.99
CA ILE A 268 -19.54 -18.51 8.59
C ILE A 268 -20.56 -18.27 7.50
N GLN A 269 -21.58 -19.11 7.46
CA GLN A 269 -22.74 -18.90 6.61
C GLN A 269 -23.77 -18.04 7.34
N GLN A 270 -24.23 -16.96 6.70
CA GLN A 270 -25.32 -16.12 7.19
C GLN A 270 -26.48 -16.12 6.17
N GLY A 271 -27.54 -16.86 6.48
CA GLY A 271 -28.63 -17.11 5.55
C GLY A 271 -28.14 -17.86 4.30
N ASP A 272 -28.94 -17.80 3.22
CA ASP A 272 -28.70 -18.61 2.01
C ASP A 272 -27.62 -18.04 1.07
N LYS A 273 -27.22 -16.79 1.24
CA LYS A 273 -26.42 -16.08 0.22
C LYS A 273 -25.16 -15.41 0.73
N LYS A 274 -24.94 -15.27 2.04
CA LYS A 274 -23.82 -14.49 2.56
C LYS A 274 -22.86 -15.34 3.36
N GLN A 275 -21.61 -15.33 2.93
CA GLN A 275 -20.49 -15.93 3.64
C GLN A 275 -19.61 -14.84 4.23
N TRP A 276 -19.17 -15.07 5.48
CA TRP A 276 -18.17 -14.24 6.14
C TRP A 276 -16.94 -15.06 6.43
N VAL A 277 -15.78 -14.44 6.30
CA VAL A 277 -14.50 -15.03 6.69
C VAL A 277 -13.92 -14.23 7.84
N TYR A 278 -13.49 -14.90 8.89
CA TYR A 278 -12.83 -14.24 10.00
C TYR A 278 -11.77 -15.15 10.65
N THR A 279 -10.78 -14.52 11.28
CA THR A 279 -9.81 -15.19 12.15
C THR A 279 -10.12 -14.81 13.60
N PRO A 280 -10.36 -15.77 14.52
CA PRO A 280 -10.64 -15.48 15.94
C PRO A 280 -9.49 -14.71 16.59
N ARG A 281 -9.80 -13.89 17.60
CA ARG A 281 -8.81 -13.11 18.36
C ARG A 281 -8.01 -13.94 19.38
N HIS A 282 -8.33 -15.22 19.54
CA HIS A 282 -7.66 -16.15 20.45
C HIS A 282 -7.57 -17.53 19.82
N TYR A 283 -6.58 -18.27 20.24
CA TYR A 283 -6.31 -19.65 19.83
C TYR A 283 -6.95 -20.66 20.76
#